data_0a367b3bf0f82a6078f4b32f266a9000
#
_entry.id   0a367b3bf0f82a6078f4b32f266a9000
#
_cell.length_a   1.000
_cell.length_b   1.000
_cell.length_c   1.000
_cell.angle_alpha   90.00
_cell.angle_beta   90.00
_cell.angle_gamma   90.00
#
_symmetry.space_group_name_H-M   'P 1'
#
loop_
_entity.id
_entity.type
_entity.pdbx_description
1 polymer ?
#
loop_
_entity_poly.entity_id
_entity_poly.type
_entity_poly.pdbx_seq_one_letter_code
_entity_poly.pdbx_strand_id
1 'polypeptide(L)'
;RQQASLGILVASSQPLDQYVVRHPEFFADSPPEHARIAPDQPMILLDHVRCAAFELPFLAGEPFGPVDPTPYLQLLDEDSVVHREGDRYEWIADSYPANAVSLRSVADGNFVVVDRTDGRQVIIAEVDFSGVPLTLYEGAIHMIQSTPYQVERLDWEGRKAYVTRTHVDYYTDAIDYTKLKVLERFDGCIAGQGTCHHGEVHVVRRVAGYKKIRYYTHENIGYGPVNLPDQEMHTTSVWWQLPPALLESAFESRQDALDGFLGAAYALHIAATVAVMAEGRDLQKAVGDGDGAWFALPDAQGRGQLRGTESQVLSPVSGDRFIPTAYLYDNYPGGIGLSEPLWRRQRELVQRAAQLVSACDCRAGCPACVGPVLANDEDAETTPRTLAARVLQLLDAA
;
A
#
# COMPACT_ATOMS: atom_id res chain seq x y z
N ARG A 1 29.76 19.08 -6.94
CA ARG A 1 30.15 19.70 -8.23
C ARG A 1 30.66 21.13 -7.94
N GLN A 2 31.75 21.53 -8.57
CA GLN A 2 32.34 22.87 -8.37
C GLN A 2 31.88 23.87 -9.45
N GLN A 3 31.05 23.46 -10.42
CA GLN A 3 30.59 24.31 -11.52
C GLN A 3 29.09 24.48 -11.46
N ALA A 4 28.60 25.61 -12.00
CA ALA A 4 27.15 25.82 -12.13
C ALA A 4 26.49 24.69 -12.94
N SER A 5 25.38 24.23 -12.49
CA SER A 5 24.59 23.19 -13.16
C SER A 5 23.10 23.55 -13.13
N LEU A 6 22.38 23.17 -14.17
CA LEU A 6 20.95 23.35 -14.27
C LEU A 6 20.26 22.01 -13.96
N GLY A 7 19.36 22.01 -12.99
CA GLY A 7 18.45 20.91 -12.71
C GLY A 7 17.03 21.29 -13.17
N ILE A 8 16.35 20.38 -13.86
CA ILE A 8 14.97 20.59 -14.30
C ILE A 8 14.13 19.45 -13.73
N LEU A 9 13.13 19.80 -12.90
CA LEU A 9 12.12 18.88 -12.40
C LEU A 9 10.87 18.97 -13.27
N VAL A 10 10.51 17.87 -13.90
CA VAL A 10 9.24 17.74 -14.63
C VAL A 10 8.28 16.96 -13.74
N ALA A 11 7.36 17.68 -13.12
CA ALA A 11 6.43 17.10 -12.16
C ALA A 11 5.26 16.39 -12.85
N SER A 12 4.87 15.24 -12.32
CA SER A 12 3.61 14.57 -12.63
C SER A 12 2.45 15.19 -11.82
N SER A 13 1.23 14.65 -11.99
CA SER A 13 0.09 15.03 -11.15
C SER A 13 0.11 14.39 -9.75
N GLN A 14 1.15 13.65 -9.41
CA GLN A 14 1.27 13.03 -8.09
C GLN A 14 1.48 14.08 -6.99
N PRO A 15 0.89 13.87 -5.81
CA PRO A 15 0.90 14.86 -4.74
C PRO A 15 2.28 15.31 -4.30
N LEU A 16 3.24 14.39 -4.20
CA LEU A 16 4.60 14.72 -3.80
C LEU A 16 5.27 15.63 -4.83
N ASP A 17 5.16 15.30 -6.12
CA ASP A 17 5.69 16.10 -7.21
C ASP A 17 5.09 17.51 -7.20
N GLN A 18 3.77 17.61 -7.01
CA GLN A 18 3.06 18.89 -6.93
C GLN A 18 3.45 19.69 -5.70
N TYR A 19 3.68 19.04 -4.57
CA TYR A 19 4.18 19.70 -3.37
C TYR A 19 5.55 20.30 -3.60
N VAL A 20 6.49 19.51 -4.12
CA VAL A 20 7.87 19.92 -4.35
C VAL A 20 7.98 21.08 -5.35
N VAL A 21 7.18 21.06 -6.41
CA VAL A 21 7.17 22.17 -7.40
C VAL A 21 6.66 23.48 -6.79
N ARG A 22 5.73 23.40 -5.85
CA ARG A 22 5.19 24.57 -5.13
C ARG A 22 6.07 25.02 -3.97
N HIS A 23 6.93 24.13 -3.47
CA HIS A 23 7.83 24.34 -2.34
C HIS A 23 9.27 23.96 -2.69
N PRO A 24 9.92 24.71 -3.61
CA PRO A 24 11.28 24.38 -4.08
C PRO A 24 12.32 24.42 -2.96
N GLU A 25 12.06 25.13 -1.86
CA GLU A 25 12.86 25.14 -0.64
C GLU A 25 13.01 23.76 -0.01
N PHE A 26 12.09 22.85 -0.25
CA PHE A 26 12.16 21.47 0.21
C PHE A 26 13.41 20.75 -0.32
N PHE A 27 13.81 21.03 -1.57
CA PHE A 27 15.04 20.47 -2.13
C PHE A 27 16.30 21.25 -1.80
N ALA A 28 16.18 22.58 -1.73
CA ALA A 28 17.35 23.44 -1.66
C ALA A 28 17.80 23.70 -0.21
N ASP A 29 16.85 23.86 0.71
CA ASP A 29 17.08 24.42 2.04
C ASP A 29 16.74 23.46 3.18
N SER A 30 15.98 22.38 2.90
CA SER A 30 15.67 21.39 3.93
C SER A 30 16.86 20.47 4.19
N PRO A 31 17.13 20.08 5.46
CA PRO A 31 18.14 19.08 5.75
C PRO A 31 17.76 17.74 5.13
N PRO A 32 18.75 16.87 4.82
CA PRO A 32 18.47 15.51 4.36
C PRO A 32 17.57 14.77 5.35
N GLU A 33 16.70 13.93 4.81
CA GLU A 33 15.79 13.12 5.63
C GLU A 33 16.58 12.20 6.55
N HIS A 34 16.02 12.00 7.75
CA HIS A 34 16.49 10.96 8.65
C HIS A 34 15.95 9.61 8.18
N ALA A 35 16.85 8.68 7.83
CA ALA A 35 16.46 7.31 7.52
C ALA A 35 15.72 6.68 8.69
N ARG A 36 14.67 5.92 8.39
CA ARG A 36 13.96 5.09 9.38
C ARG A 36 14.39 3.65 9.22
N ILE A 37 14.64 3.00 10.33
CA ILE A 37 15.04 1.59 10.39
C ILE A 37 14.14 0.91 11.41
N ALA A 38 13.57 -0.24 11.03
CA ALA A 38 12.89 -1.17 11.94
C ALA A 38 13.78 -2.41 12.12
N PRO A 39 14.76 -2.35 13.05
CA PRO A 39 15.75 -3.41 13.20
C PRO A 39 15.16 -4.71 13.80
N ASP A 40 14.02 -4.62 14.41
CA ASP A 40 13.25 -5.69 15.05
C ASP A 40 12.14 -6.25 14.17
N GLN A 41 12.07 -5.83 12.90
CA GLN A 41 11.10 -6.39 11.94
C GLN A 41 11.36 -7.91 11.77
N PRO A 42 10.39 -8.80 12.12
CA PRO A 42 10.65 -10.22 12.31
C PRO A 42 11.24 -10.95 11.11
N MET A 43 10.74 -10.64 9.89
CA MET A 43 11.21 -11.31 8.66
C MET A 43 12.64 -10.92 8.31
N ILE A 44 12.95 -9.61 8.40
CA ILE A 44 14.30 -9.11 8.17
C ILE A 44 15.25 -9.65 9.22
N LEU A 45 14.84 -9.64 10.48
CA LEU A 45 15.66 -10.11 11.59
C LEU A 45 15.96 -11.61 11.49
N LEU A 46 14.97 -12.44 11.11
CA LEU A 46 15.17 -13.87 10.87
C LEU A 46 16.26 -14.12 9.82
N ASP A 47 16.21 -13.39 8.71
CA ASP A 47 17.22 -13.50 7.65
C ASP A 47 18.60 -13.06 8.10
N HIS A 48 18.69 -12.01 8.91
CA HIS A 48 19.96 -11.55 9.48
C HIS A 48 20.52 -12.55 10.51
N VAL A 49 19.68 -13.10 11.39
CA VAL A 49 20.08 -14.15 12.36
C VAL A 49 20.55 -15.40 11.62
N ARG A 50 19.85 -15.78 10.53
CA ARG A 50 20.25 -16.91 9.67
C ARG A 50 21.64 -16.70 9.06
N CYS A 51 21.92 -15.50 8.52
CA CYS A 51 23.24 -15.17 7.97
C CYS A 51 24.31 -15.14 9.06
N ALA A 52 24.02 -14.58 10.23
CA ALA A 52 24.95 -14.53 11.35
C ALA A 52 25.29 -15.93 11.91
N ALA A 53 24.28 -16.82 12.04
CA ALA A 53 24.47 -18.20 12.46
C ALA A 53 25.34 -19.01 11.49
N PHE A 54 25.28 -18.68 10.19
CA PHE A 54 26.17 -19.27 9.18
C PHE A 54 27.64 -18.84 9.37
N GLU A 55 27.88 -17.57 9.76
CA GLU A 55 29.24 -17.06 9.95
C GLU A 55 29.88 -17.53 11.25
N LEU A 56 29.11 -17.52 12.35
CA LEU A 56 29.56 -17.93 13.68
C LEU A 56 28.41 -18.57 14.48
N PRO A 57 28.65 -19.64 15.23
CA PRO A 57 27.67 -20.21 16.16
C PRO A 57 27.20 -19.20 17.18
N PHE A 58 25.90 -19.16 17.46
CA PHE A 58 25.32 -18.36 18.54
C PHE A 58 25.45 -19.10 19.89
N LEU A 59 25.73 -18.38 20.95
CA LEU A 59 25.59 -18.88 22.31
C LEU A 59 24.15 -18.64 22.82
N ALA A 60 23.65 -19.57 23.63
CA ALA A 60 22.34 -19.39 24.26
C ALA A 60 22.35 -18.16 25.17
N GLY A 61 21.41 -17.24 24.92
CA GLY A 61 21.30 -15.96 25.61
C GLY A 61 22.25 -14.85 25.09
N GLU A 62 22.99 -15.11 24.01
CA GLU A 62 23.78 -14.07 23.34
C GLU A 62 22.84 -13.09 22.60
N PRO A 63 22.93 -11.77 22.86
CA PRO A 63 22.09 -10.79 22.18
C PRO A 63 22.58 -10.55 20.75
N PHE A 64 21.64 -10.34 19.82
CA PHE A 64 21.93 -9.88 18.46
C PHE A 64 21.57 -8.39 18.33
N GLY A 65 22.54 -7.52 18.58
CA GLY A 65 22.28 -6.10 18.74
C GLY A 65 21.41 -5.83 19.98
N PRO A 66 20.28 -5.09 19.83
CA PRO A 66 19.35 -4.84 20.94
C PRO A 66 18.30 -5.97 21.12
N VAL A 67 18.32 -7.00 20.29
CA VAL A 67 17.26 -8.02 20.19
C VAL A 67 17.74 -9.34 20.79
N ASP A 68 16.83 -10.07 21.46
CA ASP A 68 17.02 -11.48 21.84
C ASP A 68 16.76 -12.37 20.60
N PRO A 69 17.79 -13.04 20.04
CA PRO A 69 17.63 -13.90 18.88
C PRO A 69 17.06 -15.28 19.21
N THR A 70 16.85 -15.61 20.48
CA THR A 70 16.45 -16.94 20.93
C THR A 70 15.19 -17.48 20.22
N PRO A 71 14.09 -16.73 20.03
CA PRO A 71 12.92 -17.23 19.31
C PRO A 71 13.23 -17.61 17.87
N TYR A 72 14.07 -16.83 17.19
CA TYR A 72 14.47 -17.08 15.80
C TYR A 72 15.39 -18.29 15.69
N LEU A 73 16.33 -18.45 16.61
CA LEU A 73 17.22 -19.62 16.67
C LEU A 73 16.45 -20.91 16.96
N GLN A 74 15.41 -20.85 17.79
CA GLN A 74 14.52 -22.00 18.02
C GLN A 74 13.75 -22.38 16.75
N LEU A 75 13.20 -21.41 16.05
CA LEU A 75 12.53 -21.64 14.76
C LEU A 75 13.50 -22.25 13.72
N LEU A 76 14.73 -21.75 13.65
CA LEU A 76 15.76 -22.27 12.75
C LEU A 76 16.23 -23.69 13.14
N ASP A 77 16.20 -24.06 14.40
CA ASP A 77 16.48 -25.43 14.90
C ASP A 77 15.35 -26.38 14.51
N GLU A 78 14.08 -25.96 14.68
CA GLU A 78 12.89 -26.71 14.23
C GLU A 78 12.92 -26.97 12.71
N ASP A 79 13.36 -25.98 11.92
CA ASP A 79 13.50 -26.07 10.47
C ASP A 79 14.77 -26.82 10.02
N SER A 80 15.59 -27.33 10.95
CA SER A 80 16.84 -28.01 10.66
C SER A 80 17.85 -27.15 9.88
N VAL A 81 17.85 -25.85 10.09
CA VAL A 81 18.80 -24.88 9.54
C VAL A 81 20.00 -24.73 10.46
N VAL A 82 19.76 -24.66 11.75
CA VAL A 82 20.77 -24.76 12.81
C VAL A 82 20.49 -25.97 13.67
N HIS A 83 21.45 -26.38 14.49
CA HIS A 83 21.28 -27.43 15.49
C HIS A 83 21.78 -26.96 16.84
N ARG A 84 20.95 -27.14 17.86
CA ARG A 84 21.33 -26.80 19.22
C ARG A 84 22.14 -27.92 19.88
N GLU A 85 23.39 -27.66 20.18
CA GLU A 85 24.25 -28.55 20.96
C GLU A 85 24.64 -27.87 22.28
N GLY A 86 24.02 -28.29 23.38
CA GLY A 86 24.24 -27.70 24.69
C GLY A 86 23.80 -26.24 24.79
N ASP A 87 24.76 -25.34 24.91
CA ASP A 87 24.55 -23.88 24.94
C ASP A 87 24.82 -23.16 23.59
N ARG A 88 25.03 -23.91 22.51
CA ARG A 88 25.37 -23.37 21.19
C ARG A 88 24.35 -23.77 20.15
N TYR A 89 24.17 -22.88 19.15
CA TYR A 89 23.43 -23.13 17.93
C TYR A 89 24.42 -23.13 16.77
N GLU A 90 24.59 -24.28 16.15
CA GLU A 90 25.55 -24.53 15.08
C GLU A 90 24.80 -24.60 13.74
N TRP A 91 25.35 -24.01 12.69
CA TRP A 91 24.78 -24.08 11.33
C TRP A 91 24.95 -25.51 10.78
N ILE A 92 23.87 -26.09 10.24
CA ILE A 92 23.88 -27.45 9.68
C ILE A 92 23.36 -27.55 8.24
N ALA A 93 22.70 -26.51 7.72
CA ALA A 93 22.14 -26.55 6.37
C ALA A 93 23.23 -26.42 5.31
N ASP A 94 23.03 -27.08 4.16
CA ASP A 94 23.96 -27.02 3.00
C ASP A 94 23.85 -25.72 2.18
N SER A 95 22.86 -24.88 2.46
CA SER A 95 22.58 -23.65 1.70
C SER A 95 23.41 -22.46 2.21
N TYR A 96 23.80 -21.56 1.28
CA TYR A 96 24.39 -20.27 1.64
C TYR A 96 23.27 -19.25 1.88
N PRO A 97 23.03 -18.79 3.12
CA PRO A 97 21.82 -18.05 3.48
C PRO A 97 21.68 -16.70 2.78
N ALA A 98 22.78 -15.99 2.52
CA ALA A 98 22.72 -14.68 1.87
C ALA A 98 22.17 -14.71 0.43
N ASN A 99 22.14 -15.88 -0.23
CA ASN A 99 21.51 -16.01 -1.53
C ASN A 99 19.98 -15.87 -1.49
N ALA A 100 19.37 -16.09 -0.34
CA ALA A 100 17.94 -15.95 -0.14
C ALA A 100 17.53 -14.57 0.40
N VAL A 101 18.49 -13.73 0.80
CA VAL A 101 18.22 -12.42 1.38
C VAL A 101 18.14 -11.37 0.30
N SER A 102 17.02 -10.68 0.22
CA SER A 102 16.83 -9.51 -0.64
C SER A 102 17.01 -8.21 0.16
N LEU A 103 17.88 -7.32 -0.31
CA LEU A 103 18.01 -5.97 0.26
C LEU A 103 16.94 -5.00 -0.27
N ARG A 104 16.03 -5.45 -1.12
CA ARG A 104 14.97 -4.63 -1.74
C ARG A 104 13.57 -5.03 -1.32
N SER A 105 13.37 -6.28 -0.96
CA SER A 105 12.05 -6.84 -0.69
C SER A 105 12.11 -7.74 0.53
N VAL A 106 11.12 -7.64 1.39
CA VAL A 106 10.90 -8.55 2.54
C VAL A 106 10.17 -9.82 2.09
N ALA A 107 9.58 -9.82 0.90
CA ALA A 107 8.84 -10.96 0.37
C ALA A 107 9.78 -12.01 -0.23
N ASP A 108 9.49 -13.27 0.04
CA ASP A 108 10.22 -14.42 -0.47
C ASP A 108 10.12 -14.55 -1.99
N GLY A 109 11.22 -14.31 -2.66
CA GLY A 109 11.47 -14.64 -4.06
C GLY A 109 10.89 -13.65 -5.07
N ASN A 110 11.50 -13.64 -6.22
CA ASN A 110 11.13 -12.82 -7.37
C ASN A 110 10.53 -13.70 -8.48
N PHE A 111 9.74 -13.07 -9.34
CA PHE A 111 9.35 -13.68 -10.61
C PHE A 111 10.31 -13.26 -11.71
N VAL A 112 10.71 -14.23 -12.51
CA VAL A 112 11.59 -14.02 -13.66
C VAL A 112 10.73 -13.78 -14.90
N VAL A 113 11.00 -12.67 -15.62
CA VAL A 113 10.33 -12.33 -16.87
C VAL A 113 11.13 -12.90 -18.05
N VAL A 114 10.50 -13.80 -18.81
CA VAL A 114 11.12 -14.54 -19.90
C VAL A 114 10.54 -14.09 -21.23
N ASP A 115 11.34 -13.40 -22.05
CA ASP A 115 10.97 -13.01 -23.41
C ASP A 115 11.04 -14.23 -24.36
N ARG A 116 9.95 -14.43 -25.12
CA ARG A 116 9.79 -15.50 -26.13
C ARG A 116 9.59 -14.97 -27.55
N THR A 117 9.77 -13.67 -27.77
CA THR A 117 9.46 -12.99 -29.04
C THR A 117 10.08 -13.67 -30.26
N ASP A 118 11.35 -14.07 -30.16
CA ASP A 118 12.10 -14.66 -31.29
C ASP A 118 12.21 -16.21 -31.21
N GLY A 119 11.31 -16.86 -30.47
CA GLY A 119 11.33 -18.31 -30.25
C GLY A 119 12.44 -18.77 -29.29
N ARG A 120 13.24 -17.86 -28.76
CA ARG A 120 14.23 -18.11 -27.70
C ARG A 120 13.63 -17.72 -26.34
N GLN A 121 14.13 -18.34 -25.29
CA GLN A 121 13.77 -17.97 -23.93
C GLN A 121 14.92 -17.16 -23.34
N VAL A 122 14.70 -15.85 -23.17
CA VAL A 122 15.71 -14.94 -22.64
C VAL A 122 15.12 -14.25 -21.39
N ILE A 123 15.85 -14.31 -20.28
CA ILE A 123 15.49 -13.57 -19.06
C ILE A 123 15.78 -12.09 -19.30
N ILE A 124 14.79 -11.23 -19.17
CA ILE A 124 14.89 -9.79 -19.45
C ILE A 124 14.63 -8.90 -18.23
N ALA A 125 14.00 -9.42 -17.19
CA ALA A 125 13.73 -8.71 -15.94
C ALA A 125 13.42 -9.67 -14.79
N GLU A 126 13.45 -9.13 -13.58
CA GLU A 126 12.89 -9.75 -12.38
C GLU A 126 11.91 -8.76 -11.73
N VAL A 127 10.83 -9.29 -11.18
CA VAL A 127 9.77 -8.51 -10.50
C VAL A 127 9.52 -9.10 -9.12
N ASP A 128 9.50 -8.26 -8.11
CA ASP A 128 9.22 -8.66 -6.73
C ASP A 128 7.84 -9.31 -6.61
N PHE A 129 7.73 -10.34 -5.78
CA PHE A 129 6.50 -11.11 -5.59
C PHE A 129 5.26 -10.24 -5.36
N SER A 130 5.38 -9.20 -4.53
CA SER A 130 4.28 -8.28 -4.21
C SER A 130 3.78 -7.45 -5.39
N GLY A 131 4.63 -7.21 -6.38
CA GLY A 131 4.30 -6.44 -7.58
C GLY A 131 3.68 -7.26 -8.71
N VAL A 132 3.91 -8.58 -8.70
CA VAL A 132 3.49 -9.48 -9.77
C VAL A 132 2.00 -9.42 -10.05
N PRO A 133 1.08 -9.52 -9.08
CA PRO A 133 -0.35 -9.52 -9.34
C PRO A 133 -0.86 -8.24 -9.99
N LEU A 134 -0.15 -7.14 -9.80
CA LEU A 134 -0.51 -5.83 -10.37
C LEU A 134 0.10 -5.58 -11.75
N THR A 135 1.16 -6.34 -12.13
CA THR A 135 1.96 -5.99 -13.31
C THR A 135 2.19 -7.13 -14.29
N LEU A 136 2.12 -8.40 -13.85
CA LEU A 136 2.48 -9.58 -14.65
C LEU A 136 1.32 -10.57 -14.85
N TYR A 137 0.06 -10.17 -14.63
CA TYR A 137 -1.09 -11.03 -14.95
C TYR A 137 -1.22 -11.30 -16.45
N GLU A 138 -1.85 -12.39 -16.83
CA GLU A 138 -2.05 -12.76 -18.24
C GLU A 138 -2.84 -11.67 -18.98
N GLY A 139 -2.30 -11.22 -20.11
CA GLY A 139 -2.82 -10.10 -20.89
C GLY A 139 -2.32 -8.71 -20.46
N ALA A 140 -1.52 -8.60 -19.39
CA ALA A 140 -0.88 -7.34 -19.01
C ALA A 140 0.08 -6.83 -20.08
N ILE A 141 0.13 -5.51 -20.24
CA ILE A 141 1.17 -4.83 -21.02
C ILE A 141 2.21 -4.33 -20.02
N HIS A 142 3.33 -5.04 -19.97
CA HIS A 142 4.45 -4.73 -19.06
C HIS A 142 5.55 -3.98 -19.80
N MET A 143 5.97 -2.85 -19.27
CA MET A 143 6.98 -2.00 -19.88
C MET A 143 8.36 -2.30 -19.30
N ILE A 144 9.29 -2.75 -20.14
CA ILE A 144 10.69 -3.01 -19.75
C ILE A 144 11.60 -2.18 -20.63
N GLN A 145 12.40 -1.28 -20.05
CA GLN A 145 13.31 -0.38 -20.75
C GLN A 145 12.66 0.31 -21.97
N SER A 146 11.47 0.90 -21.76
CA SER A 146 10.67 1.57 -22.78
C SER A 146 10.16 0.65 -23.92
N THR A 147 10.26 -0.66 -23.77
CA THR A 147 9.70 -1.64 -24.71
C THR A 147 8.48 -2.32 -24.10
N PRO A 148 7.32 -2.27 -24.77
CA PRO A 148 6.12 -2.94 -24.27
C PRO A 148 6.16 -4.44 -24.59
N TYR A 149 5.84 -5.23 -23.59
CA TYR A 149 5.69 -6.67 -23.67
C TYR A 149 4.30 -7.07 -23.20
N GLN A 150 3.66 -8.00 -23.90
CA GLN A 150 2.42 -8.62 -23.44
C GLN A 150 2.74 -9.89 -22.68
N VAL A 151 2.17 -10.03 -21.48
CA VAL A 151 2.24 -11.29 -20.71
C VAL A 151 1.29 -12.30 -21.33
N GLU A 152 1.85 -13.39 -21.89
CA GLU A 152 1.09 -14.47 -22.49
C GLU A 152 0.67 -15.52 -21.46
N ARG A 153 1.57 -15.80 -20.52
CA ARG A 153 1.35 -16.80 -19.49
C ARG A 153 2.11 -16.43 -18.22
N LEU A 154 1.43 -16.55 -17.09
CA LEU A 154 2.02 -16.46 -15.76
C LEU A 154 2.05 -17.85 -15.12
N ASP A 155 3.24 -18.38 -14.91
CA ASP A 155 3.50 -19.60 -14.16
C ASP A 155 3.74 -19.19 -12.69
N TRP A 156 2.67 -19.24 -11.90
CA TRP A 156 2.69 -18.79 -10.52
C TRP A 156 3.60 -19.64 -9.63
N GLU A 157 3.50 -20.98 -9.77
CA GLU A 157 4.30 -21.91 -8.98
C GLU A 157 5.78 -21.92 -9.40
N GLY A 158 6.03 -21.88 -10.72
CA GLY A 158 7.37 -21.79 -11.28
C GLY A 158 8.01 -20.40 -11.19
N ARG A 159 7.27 -19.39 -10.69
CA ARG A 159 7.69 -18.00 -10.56
C ARG A 159 8.26 -17.43 -11.87
N LYS A 160 7.53 -17.63 -12.99
CA LYS A 160 7.93 -17.17 -14.31
C LYS A 160 6.78 -16.50 -15.05
N ALA A 161 7.04 -15.34 -15.61
CA ALA A 161 6.15 -14.69 -16.55
C ALA A 161 6.73 -14.80 -17.98
N TYR A 162 5.98 -15.40 -18.88
CA TYR A 162 6.36 -15.51 -20.28
C TYR A 162 5.74 -14.37 -21.06
N VAL A 163 6.58 -13.60 -21.73
CA VAL A 163 6.17 -12.38 -22.43
C VAL A 163 6.61 -12.38 -23.88
N THR A 164 5.87 -11.63 -24.72
CA THR A 164 6.25 -11.33 -26.11
C THR A 164 6.19 -9.83 -26.34
N ARG A 165 7.15 -9.33 -27.13
CA ARG A 165 7.15 -7.92 -27.54
C ARG A 165 5.88 -7.60 -28.31
N THR A 166 5.28 -6.46 -28.01
CA THR A 166 4.03 -6.03 -28.64
C THR A 166 4.12 -4.57 -29.11
N HIS A 167 3.20 -4.18 -30.00
CA HIS A 167 3.05 -2.80 -30.47
C HIS A 167 1.58 -2.43 -30.36
N VAL A 168 1.18 -2.09 -29.15
CA VAL A 168 -0.20 -1.67 -28.83
C VAL A 168 -0.24 -0.19 -28.50
N ASP A 169 -1.40 0.44 -28.69
CA ASP A 169 -1.64 1.86 -28.39
C ASP A 169 -2.29 2.07 -27.01
N TYR A 170 -2.22 1.06 -26.15
CA TYR A 170 -2.78 1.06 -24.80
C TYR A 170 -1.83 0.44 -23.78
N TYR A 171 -2.02 0.78 -22.53
CA TYR A 171 -1.46 0.08 -21.38
C TYR A 171 -2.58 -0.61 -20.60
N THR A 172 -2.19 -1.47 -19.66
CA THR A 172 -3.13 -2.15 -18.78
C THR A 172 -2.95 -1.70 -17.34
N ASP A 173 -4.06 -1.59 -16.62
CA ASP A 173 -4.12 -1.19 -15.23
C ASP A 173 -4.93 -2.21 -14.44
N ALA A 174 -4.33 -2.77 -13.39
CA ALA A 174 -4.97 -3.80 -12.60
C ALA A 174 -6.13 -3.22 -11.77
N ILE A 175 -7.18 -4.02 -11.60
CA ILE A 175 -8.29 -3.73 -10.70
C ILE A 175 -8.11 -4.62 -9.49
N ASP A 176 -7.66 -4.04 -8.40
CA ASP A 176 -7.43 -4.73 -7.15
C ASP A 176 -8.40 -4.28 -6.05
N TYR A 177 -8.64 -5.20 -5.12
CA TYR A 177 -9.50 -5.01 -3.96
C TYR A 177 -8.73 -5.36 -2.72
N THR A 178 -8.82 -4.51 -1.71
CA THR A 178 -8.17 -4.74 -0.43
C THR A 178 -9.22 -4.82 0.67
N LYS A 179 -9.17 -5.91 1.43
CA LYS A 179 -9.97 -6.13 2.63
C LYS A 179 -9.04 -6.13 3.83
N LEU A 180 -9.41 -5.41 4.89
CA LEU A 180 -8.72 -5.42 6.16
C LEU A 180 -9.64 -5.95 7.26
N LYS A 181 -9.04 -6.74 8.17
CA LYS A 181 -9.66 -7.16 9.41
C LYS A 181 -8.72 -6.81 10.56
N VAL A 182 -9.21 -6.08 11.55
CA VAL A 182 -8.44 -5.81 12.78
C VAL A 182 -8.28 -7.11 13.55
N LEU A 183 -7.04 -7.48 13.85
CA LEU A 183 -6.69 -8.65 14.65
C LEU A 183 -6.50 -8.27 16.11
N GLU A 184 -5.67 -7.25 16.34
CA GLU A 184 -5.36 -6.76 17.66
C GLU A 184 -5.28 -5.23 17.66
N ARG A 185 -5.79 -4.62 18.70
CA ARG A 185 -5.69 -3.18 18.93
C ARG A 185 -4.66 -2.93 20.02
N PHE A 186 -3.53 -2.30 19.67
CA PHE A 186 -2.46 -1.98 20.62
C PHE A 186 -2.81 -0.74 21.41
N ASP A 187 -3.25 0.33 20.71
CA ASP A 187 -3.52 1.64 21.29
C ASP A 187 -4.72 2.31 20.64
N GLY A 188 -5.28 3.31 21.34
CA GLY A 188 -6.37 4.11 20.83
C GLY A 188 -6.50 5.45 21.54
N CYS A 189 -6.95 6.46 20.81
CA CYS A 189 -7.20 7.80 21.35
C CYS A 189 -8.42 8.44 20.67
N ILE A 190 -8.87 9.53 21.27
CA ILE A 190 -9.90 10.39 20.67
C ILE A 190 -9.24 11.23 19.57
N ALA A 191 -9.87 11.27 18.40
CA ALA A 191 -9.49 12.10 17.27
C ALA A 191 -10.69 12.97 16.87
N GLY A 192 -10.71 14.20 17.35
CA GLY A 192 -11.87 15.08 17.17
C GLY A 192 -13.15 14.48 17.77
N GLN A 193 -14.18 14.35 16.96
CA GLN A 193 -15.43 13.67 17.30
C GLN A 193 -15.42 12.17 17.00
N GLY A 194 -14.29 11.64 16.54
CA GLY A 194 -14.07 10.25 16.23
C GLY A 194 -13.00 9.61 17.11
N THR A 195 -12.45 8.50 16.64
CA THR A 195 -11.36 7.76 17.29
C THR A 195 -10.26 7.43 16.29
N CYS A 196 -9.04 7.38 16.81
CA CYS A 196 -7.89 6.85 16.10
C CYS A 196 -7.30 5.66 16.86
N HIS A 197 -6.92 4.61 16.15
CA HIS A 197 -6.38 3.41 16.74
C HIS A 197 -5.11 2.97 15.99
N HIS A 198 -4.29 2.21 16.69
CA HIS A 198 -3.11 1.55 16.17
C HIS A 198 -3.15 0.08 16.55
N GLY A 199 -2.70 -0.82 15.66
CA GLY A 199 -2.71 -2.24 15.95
C GLY A 199 -2.35 -3.11 14.76
N GLU A 200 -2.55 -4.41 14.93
CA GLU A 200 -2.34 -5.42 13.91
C GLU A 200 -3.60 -5.66 13.08
N VAL A 201 -3.41 -5.82 11.77
CA VAL A 201 -4.47 -6.08 10.81
C VAL A 201 -4.10 -7.25 9.89
N HIS A 202 -5.11 -8.02 9.50
CA HIS A 202 -5.01 -8.96 8.39
C HIS A 202 -5.49 -8.28 7.12
N VAL A 203 -4.63 -8.24 6.12
CA VAL A 203 -4.87 -7.63 4.82
C VAL A 203 -5.01 -8.73 3.79
N VAL A 204 -6.09 -8.71 3.04
CA VAL A 204 -6.32 -9.59 1.88
C VAL A 204 -6.45 -8.72 0.64
N ARG A 205 -5.57 -8.92 -0.33
CA ARG A 205 -5.61 -8.26 -1.64
C ARG A 205 -5.97 -9.26 -2.73
N ARG A 206 -6.93 -8.89 -3.56
CA ARG A 206 -7.36 -9.65 -4.73
C ARG A 206 -7.29 -8.79 -5.97
N VAL A 207 -6.64 -9.28 -7.02
CA VAL A 207 -6.72 -8.69 -8.35
C VAL A 207 -7.79 -9.45 -9.14
N ALA A 208 -8.88 -8.77 -9.48
CA ALA A 208 -10.05 -9.39 -10.09
C ALA A 208 -10.14 -9.16 -11.60
N GLY A 209 -9.37 -8.21 -12.12
CA GLY A 209 -9.37 -7.88 -13.54
C GLY A 209 -8.41 -6.75 -13.87
N TYR A 210 -8.48 -6.28 -15.09
CA TYR A 210 -7.70 -5.13 -15.56
C TYR A 210 -8.48 -4.31 -16.58
N LYS A 211 -8.13 -3.02 -16.68
CA LYS A 211 -8.57 -2.09 -17.71
C LYS A 211 -7.53 -2.00 -18.81
N LYS A 212 -7.96 -1.79 -20.05
CA LYS A 212 -7.13 -1.37 -21.17
C LYS A 212 -7.32 0.12 -21.38
N ILE A 213 -6.27 0.88 -21.20
CA ILE A 213 -6.33 2.35 -21.22
C ILE A 213 -5.46 2.85 -22.37
N ARG A 214 -6.06 3.57 -23.32
CA ARG A 214 -5.36 4.12 -24.50
C ARG A 214 -4.33 5.16 -24.06
N TYR A 215 -3.15 5.12 -24.66
CA TYR A 215 -2.15 6.17 -24.46
C TYR A 215 -2.72 7.54 -24.90
N TYR A 216 -2.27 8.59 -24.26
CA TYR A 216 -2.59 10.00 -24.53
C TYR A 216 -4.04 10.44 -24.27
N THR A 217 -5.03 9.66 -24.67
CA THR A 217 -6.45 10.01 -24.43
C THR A 217 -6.95 9.51 -23.08
N HIS A 218 -6.27 8.53 -22.48
CA HIS A 218 -6.65 7.84 -21.24
C HIS A 218 -8.07 7.23 -21.30
N GLU A 219 -8.56 6.97 -22.50
CA GLU A 219 -9.85 6.32 -22.73
C GLU A 219 -9.76 4.84 -22.35
N ASN A 220 -10.71 4.37 -21.56
CA ASN A 220 -10.86 2.96 -21.27
C ASN A 220 -11.49 2.25 -22.48
N ILE A 221 -10.74 1.38 -23.14
CA ILE A 221 -11.15 0.67 -24.37
C ILE A 221 -11.55 -0.79 -24.12
N GLY A 222 -11.47 -1.26 -22.85
CA GLY A 222 -11.90 -2.61 -22.52
C GLY A 222 -11.39 -3.10 -21.16
N TYR A 223 -11.86 -4.28 -20.81
CA TYR A 223 -11.52 -4.98 -19.57
C TYR A 223 -11.07 -6.40 -19.87
N GLY A 224 -10.31 -6.98 -18.97
CA GLY A 224 -9.99 -8.40 -18.96
C GLY A 224 -10.06 -8.98 -17.56
N PRO A 225 -10.39 -10.28 -17.43
CA PRO A 225 -10.37 -10.97 -16.14
C PRO A 225 -8.94 -11.27 -15.71
N VAL A 226 -8.72 -11.31 -14.41
CA VAL A 226 -7.49 -11.84 -13.79
C VAL A 226 -7.92 -12.92 -12.80
N ASN A 227 -7.26 -14.07 -12.86
CA ASN A 227 -7.50 -15.18 -11.94
C ASN A 227 -6.18 -15.55 -11.25
N LEU A 228 -5.88 -14.85 -10.17
CA LEU A 228 -4.70 -15.06 -9.35
C LEU A 228 -5.12 -15.37 -7.90
N PRO A 229 -4.27 -16.07 -7.14
CA PRO A 229 -4.49 -16.26 -5.71
C PRO A 229 -4.60 -14.93 -4.97
N ASP A 230 -5.44 -14.90 -3.94
CA ASP A 230 -5.46 -13.79 -3.02
C ASP A 230 -4.10 -13.67 -2.33
N GLN A 231 -3.66 -12.44 -2.12
CA GLN A 231 -2.48 -12.16 -1.32
C GLN A 231 -2.92 -11.78 0.08
N GLU A 232 -2.42 -12.51 1.05
CA GLU A 232 -2.74 -12.30 2.45
C GLU A 232 -1.48 -11.95 3.22
N MET A 233 -1.60 -10.99 4.13
CA MET A 233 -0.53 -10.64 5.05
C MET A 233 -1.07 -10.13 6.37
N HIS A 234 -0.33 -10.36 7.44
CA HIS A 234 -0.48 -9.68 8.72
C HIS A 234 0.46 -8.49 8.73
N THR A 235 -0.01 -7.34 9.16
CA THR A 235 0.79 -6.11 9.21
C THR A 235 0.27 -5.14 10.25
N THR A 236 0.97 -4.05 10.46
CA THR A 236 0.55 -2.98 11.37
C THR A 236 -0.17 -1.86 10.64
N SER A 237 -1.13 -1.23 11.30
CA SER A 237 -1.98 -0.19 10.73
C SER A 237 -2.34 0.88 11.76
N VAL A 238 -2.59 2.08 11.27
CA VAL A 238 -3.31 3.13 11.99
C VAL A 238 -4.64 3.37 11.27
N TRP A 239 -5.74 3.59 12.03
CA TRP A 239 -7.05 3.82 11.43
C TRP A 239 -7.90 4.79 12.20
N TRP A 240 -8.79 5.45 11.47
CA TRP A 240 -9.73 6.46 12.00
C TRP A 240 -11.15 6.04 11.74
N GLN A 241 -12.00 6.28 12.73
CA GLN A 241 -13.43 5.97 12.70
C GLN A 241 -14.25 7.14 13.22
N LEU A 242 -15.45 7.30 12.68
CA LEU A 242 -16.46 8.20 13.23
C LEU A 242 -17.62 7.38 13.81
N PRO A 243 -18.23 7.79 14.92
CA PRO A 243 -19.35 7.08 15.49
C PRO A 243 -20.58 7.11 14.57
N PRO A 244 -21.39 6.02 14.50
CA PRO A 244 -22.55 5.93 13.61
C PRO A 244 -23.53 7.09 13.74
N ALA A 245 -23.85 7.51 14.95
CA ALA A 245 -24.76 8.63 15.19
C ALA A 245 -24.26 9.96 14.55
N LEU A 246 -22.96 10.17 14.51
CA LEU A 246 -22.38 11.34 13.85
C LEU A 246 -22.46 11.22 12.32
N LEU A 247 -22.26 10.02 11.77
CA LEU A 247 -22.40 9.79 10.34
C LEU A 247 -23.80 10.07 9.83
N GLU A 248 -24.83 9.66 10.59
CA GLU A 248 -26.24 9.94 10.26
C GLU A 248 -26.56 11.44 10.22
N SER A 249 -25.93 12.23 11.07
CA SER A 249 -26.15 13.67 11.11
C SER A 249 -25.28 14.47 10.12
N ALA A 250 -24.14 13.92 9.72
CA ALA A 250 -23.16 14.61 8.92
C ALA A 250 -23.28 14.33 7.41
N PHE A 251 -23.88 13.21 7.01
CA PHE A 251 -23.97 12.77 5.60
C PHE A 251 -25.42 12.41 5.23
N GLU A 252 -25.81 12.74 4.00
CA GLU A 252 -27.16 12.46 3.49
C GLU A 252 -27.36 10.98 3.15
N SER A 253 -26.27 10.31 2.74
CA SER A 253 -26.29 8.89 2.36
C SER A 253 -25.04 8.15 2.85
N ARG A 254 -25.11 6.82 2.88
CA ARG A 254 -23.94 5.97 3.13
C ARG A 254 -22.87 6.15 2.06
N GLN A 255 -23.28 6.39 0.81
CA GLN A 255 -22.37 6.61 -0.29
C GLN A 255 -21.57 7.90 -0.06
N ASP A 256 -22.21 8.99 0.37
CA ASP A 256 -21.51 10.24 0.68
C ASP A 256 -20.49 10.06 1.80
N ALA A 257 -20.86 9.33 2.85
CA ALA A 257 -19.93 9.01 3.94
C ALA A 257 -18.72 8.23 3.41
N LEU A 258 -18.94 7.26 2.53
CA LEU A 258 -17.87 6.46 1.93
C LEU A 258 -16.96 7.27 1.00
N ASP A 259 -17.55 8.07 0.14
CA ASP A 259 -16.79 8.96 -0.77
C ASP A 259 -15.97 9.96 0.06
N GLY A 260 -16.54 10.44 1.17
CA GLY A 260 -15.82 11.24 2.15
C GLY A 260 -14.65 10.52 2.78
N PHE A 261 -14.84 9.29 3.23
CA PHE A 261 -13.75 8.46 3.81
C PHE A 261 -12.70 8.07 2.77
N LEU A 262 -13.08 7.76 1.53
CA LEU A 262 -12.14 7.48 0.45
C LEU A 262 -11.24 8.69 0.17
N GLY A 263 -11.82 9.87 0.03
CA GLY A 263 -11.06 11.11 -0.18
C GLY A 263 -10.20 11.47 1.05
N ALA A 264 -10.73 11.31 2.26
CA ALA A 264 -9.99 11.54 3.49
C ALA A 264 -8.82 10.56 3.66
N ALA A 265 -9.03 9.27 3.40
CA ALA A 265 -7.96 8.26 3.44
C ALA A 265 -6.85 8.57 2.43
N TYR A 266 -7.21 9.08 1.25
CA TYR A 266 -6.24 9.51 0.25
C TYR A 266 -5.42 10.70 0.75
N ALA A 267 -6.07 11.74 1.27
CA ALA A 267 -5.39 12.92 1.81
C ALA A 267 -4.50 12.57 3.03
N LEU A 268 -5.00 11.70 3.92
CA LEU A 268 -4.22 11.17 5.05
C LEU A 268 -3.00 10.39 4.58
N HIS A 269 -3.14 9.57 3.55
CA HIS A 269 -2.01 8.82 2.98
C HIS A 269 -0.93 9.74 2.42
N ILE A 270 -1.31 10.82 1.71
CA ILE A 270 -0.36 11.84 1.24
C ILE A 270 0.36 12.49 2.41
N ALA A 271 -0.39 12.97 3.40
CA ALA A 271 0.19 13.59 4.60
C ALA A 271 1.12 12.62 5.34
N ALA A 272 0.74 11.34 5.41
CA ALA A 272 1.50 10.29 6.09
C ALA A 272 2.80 9.97 5.36
N THR A 273 2.78 9.78 4.03
CA THR A 273 4.01 9.49 3.25
C THR A 273 5.04 10.58 3.41
N VAL A 274 4.62 11.85 3.41
CA VAL A 274 5.51 12.99 3.71
C VAL A 274 5.99 12.97 5.15
N ALA A 275 5.11 12.65 6.11
CA ALA A 275 5.44 12.68 7.54
C ALA A 275 6.44 11.61 7.97
N VAL A 276 6.42 10.44 7.35
CA VAL A 276 7.35 9.33 7.62
C VAL A 276 8.40 9.16 6.53
N MET A 277 8.37 9.99 5.48
CA MET A 277 9.28 9.95 4.33
C MET A 277 9.35 8.56 3.68
N ALA A 278 8.19 7.91 3.57
CA ALA A 278 8.04 6.62 2.92
C ALA A 278 7.58 6.80 1.46
N GLU A 279 7.92 5.86 0.61
CA GLU A 279 7.30 5.78 -0.71
C GLU A 279 5.83 5.36 -0.58
N GLY A 280 4.98 5.85 -1.50
CA GLY A 280 3.55 5.51 -1.49
C GLY A 280 3.25 4.01 -1.63
N ARG A 281 4.21 3.21 -2.11
CA ARG A 281 4.12 1.76 -2.16
C ARG A 281 4.39 1.06 -0.83
N ASP A 282 5.16 1.69 0.07
CA ASP A 282 5.54 1.11 1.36
C ASP A 282 4.44 1.29 2.40
N LEU A 283 3.69 2.37 2.27
CA LEU A 283 2.50 2.66 3.07
C LEU A 283 1.28 2.61 2.15
N GLN A 284 0.29 1.83 2.48
CA GLN A 284 -0.94 1.72 1.71
C GLN A 284 -2.15 2.23 2.49
N LYS A 285 -3.22 2.47 1.77
CA LYS A 285 -4.50 2.91 2.33
C LYS A 285 -5.63 2.00 1.92
N ALA A 286 -6.63 1.90 2.75
CA ALA A 286 -7.91 1.28 2.42
C ALA A 286 -9.04 1.95 3.19
N VAL A 287 -10.25 1.83 2.66
CA VAL A 287 -11.47 2.15 3.38
C VAL A 287 -12.29 0.88 3.51
N GLY A 288 -12.67 0.56 4.73
CA GLY A 288 -13.49 -0.61 5.05
C GLY A 288 -14.50 -0.27 6.12
N ASP A 289 -15.22 -1.26 6.63
CA ASP A 289 -15.96 -1.10 7.87
C ASP A 289 -15.12 -1.58 9.07
N GLY A 290 -15.57 -1.27 10.28
CA GLY A 290 -14.87 -1.65 11.50
C GLY A 290 -14.70 -3.16 11.68
N ASP A 291 -15.53 -3.97 11.00
CA ASP A 291 -15.50 -5.45 11.02
C ASP A 291 -14.75 -6.04 9.80
N GLY A 292 -14.25 -5.22 8.90
CA GLY A 292 -13.45 -5.65 7.75
C GLY A 292 -14.25 -6.31 6.63
N ALA A 293 -15.54 -6.01 6.48
CA ALA A 293 -16.42 -6.71 5.54
C ALA A 293 -16.50 -6.10 4.14
N TRP A 294 -15.76 -5.04 3.85
CA TRP A 294 -16.01 -4.21 2.68
C TRP A 294 -14.94 -4.27 1.61
N PHE A 295 -15.42 -4.26 0.36
CA PHE A 295 -14.62 -3.97 -0.82
C PHE A 295 -15.24 -2.77 -1.53
N ALA A 296 -14.47 -1.72 -1.81
CA ALA A 296 -14.86 -0.73 -2.78
C ALA A 296 -14.62 -1.32 -4.17
N LEU A 297 -15.69 -1.60 -4.92
CA LEU A 297 -15.59 -2.11 -6.29
C LEU A 297 -15.89 -0.96 -7.26
N PRO A 298 -15.01 -0.62 -8.22
CA PRO A 298 -15.45 0.14 -9.37
C PRO A 298 -16.49 -0.68 -10.16
N ASP A 299 -17.60 -0.06 -10.53
CA ASP A 299 -18.56 -0.66 -11.46
C ASP A 299 -17.96 -0.80 -12.87
N ALA A 300 -18.69 -1.45 -13.79
CA ALA A 300 -18.26 -1.62 -15.18
C ALA A 300 -18.01 -0.28 -15.91
N GLN A 301 -18.46 0.84 -15.36
CA GLN A 301 -18.22 2.20 -15.84
C GLN A 301 -17.10 2.92 -15.08
N GLY A 302 -16.42 2.23 -14.17
CA GLY A 302 -15.32 2.79 -13.39
C GLY A 302 -15.77 3.60 -12.16
N ARG A 303 -17.06 3.59 -11.82
CA ARG A 303 -17.59 4.21 -10.60
C ARG A 303 -17.44 3.23 -9.46
N GLY A 304 -16.88 3.68 -8.34
CA GLY A 304 -16.73 2.85 -7.15
C GLY A 304 -18.09 2.42 -6.61
N GLN A 305 -18.43 1.13 -6.77
CA GLN A 305 -19.57 0.53 -6.08
C GLN A 305 -19.05 -0.38 -4.98
N LEU A 306 -19.66 -0.24 -3.82
CA LEU A 306 -19.42 -1.14 -2.70
C LEU A 306 -20.26 -2.39 -2.89
N ARG A 307 -19.62 -3.55 -2.98
CA ARG A 307 -20.31 -4.83 -2.85
C ARG A 307 -20.28 -5.34 -1.41
N GLY A 308 -21.25 -4.91 -0.63
CA GLY A 308 -21.92 -5.80 0.29
C GLY A 308 -23.28 -5.99 -0.30
N THR A 309 -23.90 -7.16 -0.21
CA THR A 309 -25.21 -7.54 -0.80
C THR A 309 -26.02 -6.36 -1.35
N GLU A 310 -26.34 -6.37 -2.63
CA GLU A 310 -26.87 -5.25 -3.44
C GLU A 310 -27.97 -4.38 -2.77
N SER A 311 -28.63 -4.89 -1.76
CA SER A 311 -29.68 -4.20 -0.99
C SER A 311 -29.18 -3.31 0.15
N GLN A 312 -27.90 -3.36 0.55
CA GLN A 312 -27.37 -2.55 1.66
C GLN A 312 -26.71 -1.26 1.20
N VAL A 313 -26.31 -1.15 -0.06
CA VAL A 313 -25.57 0.01 -0.61
C VAL A 313 -26.48 1.23 -0.81
N LEU A 314 -27.78 1.04 -1.01
CA LEU A 314 -28.74 2.11 -1.28
C LEU A 314 -29.64 2.46 -0.08
N SER A 315 -29.39 1.87 1.08
CA SER A 315 -30.15 2.20 2.29
C SER A 315 -29.66 3.49 2.94
N PRO A 316 -30.53 4.29 3.57
CA PRO A 316 -30.10 5.44 4.36
C PRO A 316 -29.11 5.02 5.45
N VAL A 317 -28.35 5.98 5.96
CA VAL A 317 -27.23 5.77 6.92
C VAL A 317 -27.60 4.95 8.17
N SER A 318 -28.88 4.70 8.42
CA SER A 318 -29.36 3.93 9.56
C SER A 318 -29.12 2.42 9.43
N GLY A 319 -28.27 1.88 10.29
CA GLY A 319 -28.03 0.45 10.47
C GLY A 319 -26.87 0.18 11.42
N ASP A 320 -27.07 -0.71 12.37
CA ASP A 320 -26.23 -0.96 13.56
C ASP A 320 -24.74 -1.36 13.29
N ARG A 321 -24.29 -1.42 12.05
CA ARG A 321 -22.92 -1.90 11.69
C ARG A 321 -22.23 -1.10 10.60
N PHE A 322 -22.72 0.08 10.24
CA PHE A 322 -22.05 0.92 9.25
C PHE A 322 -21.02 1.81 9.94
N ILE A 323 -19.77 1.38 9.96
CA ILE A 323 -18.66 2.12 10.57
C ILE A 323 -17.54 2.27 9.54
N PRO A 324 -17.67 3.19 8.57
CA PRO A 324 -16.60 3.43 7.61
C PRO A 324 -15.32 3.80 8.34
N THR A 325 -14.23 3.13 7.96
CA THR A 325 -12.94 3.21 8.61
C THR A 325 -11.87 3.49 7.57
N ALA A 326 -11.10 4.55 7.78
CA ALA A 326 -9.93 4.87 6.96
C ALA A 326 -8.69 4.23 7.59
N TYR A 327 -8.06 3.31 6.86
CA TYR A 327 -6.83 2.62 7.25
C TYR A 327 -5.63 3.15 6.49
N LEU A 328 -4.52 3.30 7.21
CA LEU A 328 -3.17 3.37 6.64
C LEU A 328 -2.37 2.22 7.21
N TYR A 329 -1.78 1.39 6.37
CA TYR A 329 -1.10 0.18 6.80
C TYR A 329 0.24 0.00 6.09
N ASP A 330 1.18 -0.62 6.79
CA ASP A 330 2.49 -0.97 6.25
C ASP A 330 2.30 -2.08 5.21
N ASN A 331 2.82 -1.87 3.99
CA ASN A 331 2.60 -2.81 2.87
C ASN A 331 3.61 -3.97 2.86
N TYR A 332 4.01 -4.40 4.06
CA TYR A 332 4.94 -5.50 4.25
C TYR A 332 4.47 -6.42 5.37
N PRO A 333 4.65 -7.74 5.23
CA PRO A 333 4.36 -8.69 6.29
C PRO A 333 5.09 -8.35 7.59
N GLY A 334 4.36 -8.35 8.70
CA GLY A 334 4.88 -7.96 10.01
C GLY A 334 5.03 -6.46 10.24
N GLY A 335 4.82 -5.63 9.21
CA GLY A 335 5.06 -4.19 9.26
C GLY A 335 6.54 -3.82 9.16
N ILE A 336 6.82 -2.57 8.84
CA ILE A 336 8.18 -1.99 8.78
C ILE A 336 8.33 -0.77 9.70
N GLY A 337 7.40 -0.62 10.65
CA GLY A 337 7.45 0.40 11.69
C GLY A 337 7.01 1.79 11.24
N LEU A 338 6.17 1.90 10.20
CA LEU A 338 5.62 3.19 9.75
C LEU A 338 4.37 3.59 10.53
N SER A 339 3.53 2.63 10.91
CA SER A 339 2.22 2.88 11.52
C SER A 339 2.30 3.46 12.94
N GLU A 340 3.24 3.04 13.77
CA GLU A 340 3.40 3.57 15.13
C GLU A 340 3.76 5.07 15.17
N PRO A 341 4.77 5.56 14.42
CA PRO A 341 5.03 7.00 14.30
C PRO A 341 3.86 7.80 13.73
N LEU A 342 3.07 7.22 12.82
CA LEU A 342 1.88 7.85 12.27
C LEU A 342 0.80 7.99 13.35
N TRP A 343 0.59 6.96 14.16
CA TRP A 343 -0.34 7.01 15.27
C TRP A 343 0.05 8.08 16.30
N ARG A 344 1.31 8.17 16.69
CA ARG A 344 1.80 9.21 17.61
C ARG A 344 1.59 10.63 17.07
N ARG A 345 1.55 10.79 15.75
CA ARG A 345 1.35 12.08 15.06
C ARG A 345 -0.04 12.20 14.43
N GLN A 346 -1.00 11.37 14.81
CA GLN A 346 -2.29 11.26 14.14
C GLN A 346 -3.04 12.60 14.03
N ARG A 347 -2.97 13.46 15.05
CA ARG A 347 -3.59 14.79 15.02
C ARG A 347 -2.95 15.69 13.96
N GLU A 348 -1.63 15.70 13.90
CA GLU A 348 -0.89 16.45 12.87
C GLU A 348 -1.24 15.96 11.46
N LEU A 349 -1.38 14.65 11.28
CA LEU A 349 -1.75 14.06 9.98
C LEU A 349 -3.14 14.52 9.54
N VAL A 350 -4.12 14.48 10.43
CA VAL A 350 -5.48 14.96 10.16
C VAL A 350 -5.46 16.44 9.75
N GLN A 351 -4.74 17.28 10.50
CA GLN A 351 -4.61 18.71 10.20
C GLN A 351 -3.95 18.97 8.85
N ARG A 352 -2.87 18.27 8.54
CA ARG A 352 -2.19 18.39 7.24
C ARG A 352 -3.07 17.90 6.08
N ALA A 353 -3.79 16.80 6.27
CA ALA A 353 -4.74 16.31 5.28
C ALA A 353 -5.90 17.31 5.06
N ALA A 354 -6.46 17.87 6.12
CA ALA A 354 -7.49 18.91 6.04
C ALA A 354 -6.98 20.16 5.31
N GLN A 355 -5.75 20.57 5.61
CA GLN A 355 -5.09 21.70 4.94
C GLN A 355 -4.86 21.40 3.45
N LEU A 356 -4.40 20.20 3.10
CA LEU A 356 -4.20 19.78 1.72
C LEU A 356 -5.51 19.88 0.91
N VAL A 357 -6.60 19.37 1.45
CA VAL A 357 -7.91 19.39 0.79
C VAL A 357 -8.47 20.80 0.69
N SER A 358 -8.34 21.61 1.74
CA SER A 358 -8.88 22.99 1.77
C SER A 358 -8.09 23.94 0.88
N ALA A 359 -6.77 23.79 0.79
CA ALA A 359 -5.90 24.67 -0.01
C ALA A 359 -5.87 24.31 -1.50
N CYS A 360 -6.50 23.21 -1.92
CA CYS A 360 -6.52 22.83 -3.33
C CYS A 360 -7.47 23.72 -4.12
N ASP A 361 -7.04 24.23 -5.28
CA ASP A 361 -7.82 25.11 -6.16
C ASP A 361 -8.89 24.39 -6.97
N CYS A 362 -8.94 23.06 -6.94
CA CYS A 362 -9.94 22.28 -7.66
C CYS A 362 -11.36 22.48 -7.08
N ARG A 363 -12.39 22.33 -7.90
CA ARG A 363 -13.78 22.51 -7.45
C ARG A 363 -14.34 21.26 -6.75
N ALA A 364 -14.29 20.11 -7.42
CA ALA A 364 -14.97 18.90 -6.98
C ALA A 364 -14.05 17.87 -6.30
N GLY A 365 -12.74 18.01 -6.46
CA GLY A 365 -11.71 17.07 -6.07
C GLY A 365 -10.79 16.74 -7.24
N CYS A 366 -9.56 16.37 -6.95
CA CYS A 366 -8.58 16.00 -7.97
C CYS A 366 -7.57 14.98 -7.43
N PRO A 367 -6.78 14.33 -8.30
CA PRO A 367 -5.76 13.37 -7.88
C PRO A 367 -4.73 13.91 -6.88
N ALA A 368 -4.56 15.24 -6.79
CA ALA A 368 -3.62 15.86 -5.87
C ALA A 368 -4.18 16.06 -4.45
N CYS A 369 -5.49 15.95 -4.23
CA CYS A 369 -6.08 16.19 -2.91
C CYS A 369 -6.92 15.04 -2.36
N VAL A 370 -7.85 14.47 -3.14
CA VAL A 370 -8.78 13.43 -2.68
C VAL A 370 -8.71 12.14 -3.51
N GLY A 371 -7.72 12.06 -4.41
CA GLY A 371 -7.53 10.90 -5.27
C GLY A 371 -8.23 11.00 -6.61
N PRO A 372 -8.15 9.93 -7.42
CA PRO A 372 -8.81 9.87 -8.70
C PRO A 372 -10.32 10.00 -8.51
N VAL A 373 -10.88 11.07 -9.04
CA VAL A 373 -12.32 11.32 -9.00
C VAL A 373 -12.89 10.91 -10.34
N LEU A 374 -13.85 9.97 -10.31
CA LEU A 374 -14.54 9.55 -11.51
C LEU A 374 -15.71 10.50 -11.76
N ALA A 375 -15.81 11.02 -12.98
CA ALA A 375 -16.89 11.84 -13.55
C ALA A 375 -17.83 12.48 -12.50
N ASN A 376 -17.43 13.62 -11.95
CA ASN A 376 -18.27 14.37 -11.04
C ASN A 376 -18.95 15.51 -11.78
N ASP A 377 -20.18 15.76 -11.38
CA ASP A 377 -20.83 17.03 -11.63
C ASP A 377 -20.12 18.10 -10.75
N GLU A 378 -19.30 18.92 -11.38
CA GLU A 378 -18.55 19.99 -10.67
C GLU A 378 -19.49 21.06 -10.07
N ASP A 379 -20.73 21.09 -10.47
CA ASP A 379 -21.77 21.99 -9.99
C ASP A 379 -22.65 21.36 -8.90
N ALA A 380 -22.40 20.10 -8.52
CA ALA A 380 -23.12 19.45 -7.43
C ALA A 380 -22.80 20.12 -6.08
N GLU A 381 -23.79 20.25 -5.20
CA GLU A 381 -23.59 20.76 -3.84
C GLU A 381 -22.67 19.86 -3.01
N THR A 382 -22.71 18.55 -3.25
CA THR A 382 -21.86 17.56 -2.60
C THR A 382 -20.85 17.00 -3.61
N THR A 383 -19.57 17.26 -3.35
CA THR A 383 -18.47 16.77 -4.17
C THR A 383 -17.54 15.90 -3.31
N PRO A 384 -16.72 14.99 -3.88
CA PRO A 384 -15.74 14.22 -3.12
C PRO A 384 -14.82 15.08 -2.27
N ARG A 385 -14.49 16.29 -2.73
CA ARG A 385 -13.69 17.24 -1.97
C ARG A 385 -14.44 17.76 -0.73
N THR A 386 -15.70 18.16 -0.87
CA THR A 386 -16.50 18.64 0.27
C THR A 386 -16.80 17.53 1.27
N LEU A 387 -17.04 16.31 0.80
CA LEU A 387 -17.26 15.15 1.65
C LEU A 387 -15.99 14.74 2.41
N ALA A 388 -14.83 14.71 1.73
CA ALA A 388 -13.54 14.45 2.38
C ALA A 388 -13.17 15.52 3.41
N ALA A 389 -13.37 16.80 3.06
CA ALA A 389 -13.16 17.90 3.99
C ALA A 389 -14.03 17.76 5.24
N ARG A 390 -15.29 17.32 5.10
CA ARG A 390 -16.21 17.09 6.22
C ARG A 390 -15.71 16.00 7.15
N VAL A 391 -15.26 14.84 6.61
CA VAL A 391 -14.64 13.76 7.42
C VAL A 391 -13.44 14.30 8.20
N LEU A 392 -12.51 14.99 7.51
CA LEU A 392 -11.29 15.51 8.14
C LEU A 392 -11.60 16.58 9.20
N GLN A 393 -12.59 17.45 8.97
CA GLN A 393 -13.04 18.44 9.96
C GLN A 393 -13.62 17.78 11.21
N LEU A 394 -14.40 16.71 11.06
CA LEU A 394 -14.93 15.96 12.20
C LEU A 394 -13.83 15.25 12.99
N LEU A 395 -12.77 14.81 12.32
CA LEU A 395 -11.61 14.20 12.97
C LEU A 395 -10.63 15.22 13.59
N ASP A 396 -10.66 16.49 13.17
CA ASP A 396 -9.82 17.58 13.72
C ASP A 396 -10.55 18.43 14.78
N ALA A 397 -11.87 18.30 14.88
CA ALA A 397 -12.67 19.08 15.83
C ALA A 397 -12.18 18.90 17.28
N ALA A 398 -11.93 20.01 17.97
CA ALA A 398 -11.39 20.04 19.35
C ALA A 398 -12.44 19.61 20.38
#